data_e2982fbb62c4273a5cb477b8590b59e1
#
_entry.id   e2982fbb62c4273a5cb477b8590b59e1
#
_cell.length_a   1.000
_cell.length_b   1.000
_cell.length_c   1.000
_cell.angle_alpha   90.00
_cell.angle_beta   90.00
_cell.angle_gamma   90.00
#
_symmetry.space_group_name_H-M   'P 1'
#
loop_
_entity.id
_entity.type
_entity.pdbx_description
1 polymer ?
#
loop_
_entity_poly.entity_id
_entity_poly.type
_entity_poly.pdbx_seq_one_letter_code
_entity_poly.pdbx_strand_id
1 'polypeptide(L)'
;MAVLWLPFATPLYLLLRQDENITTIVTMGLLFVIFLVYLPFWVKQVHGLRKPFSQYGLVWQKINGIELLQGLALGFCFTWGLLIIEHLLGLLTILPPSTTIIRFALEGALTGLGVALAEELVFRGWIYDELERDYSPATVLWSCGGLFAIAHFLKPLMEMIRTLPVLPGLTLLGITLVWAKRGCRGRLGKPIGLHGGLVWGYYIFNVGGLIQYHDDVSPWITGVDGNPLGGLCGIIGLTLLAWLMWRSQKNVATQ
;
A
#
# COMPACT_ATOMS: atom_id res chain seq x y z
N MET A 1 -0.24 21.44 3.43
CA MET A 1 -0.81 20.72 2.26
C MET A 1 -2.34 20.69 2.27
N ALA A 2 -2.98 20.24 3.35
CA ALA A 2 -4.46 20.21 3.43
C ALA A 2 -5.11 21.58 3.12
N VAL A 3 -4.56 22.67 3.66
CA VAL A 3 -5.04 24.05 3.41
C VAL A 3 -4.96 24.44 1.92
N LEU A 4 -3.94 23.96 1.21
CA LEU A 4 -3.79 24.20 -0.23
C LEU A 4 -4.71 23.28 -1.07
N TRP A 5 -5.01 22.11 -0.56
CA TRP A 5 -5.83 21.10 -1.26
C TRP A 5 -7.33 21.37 -1.13
N LEU A 6 -7.82 21.70 0.07
CA LEU A 6 -9.25 21.87 0.35
C LEU A 6 -9.98 22.83 -0.61
N PRO A 7 -9.45 24.02 -0.96
CA PRO A 7 -10.14 24.93 -1.87
C PRO A 7 -10.41 24.36 -3.27
N PHE A 8 -9.56 23.43 -3.73
CA PHE A 8 -9.71 22.78 -5.03
C PHE A 8 -10.47 21.45 -4.92
N ALA A 9 -10.24 20.69 -3.85
CA ALA A 9 -10.89 19.40 -3.64
C ALA A 9 -12.39 19.55 -3.35
N THR A 10 -12.79 20.60 -2.60
CA THR A 10 -14.21 20.81 -2.25
C THR A 10 -15.11 20.97 -3.47
N PRO A 11 -14.83 21.87 -4.45
CA PRO A 11 -15.68 21.95 -5.64
C PRO A 11 -15.64 20.67 -6.48
N LEU A 12 -14.50 20.00 -6.61
CA LEU A 12 -14.42 18.72 -7.31
C LEU A 12 -15.26 17.64 -6.63
N TYR A 13 -15.20 17.55 -5.30
CA TYR A 13 -16.04 16.64 -4.54
C TYR A 13 -17.54 16.90 -4.79
N LEU A 14 -17.97 18.15 -4.75
CA LEU A 14 -19.37 18.52 -4.99
C LEU A 14 -19.84 18.18 -6.41
N LEU A 15 -18.96 18.34 -7.40
CA LEU A 15 -19.26 18.04 -8.81
C LEU A 15 -19.32 16.53 -9.08
N LEU A 16 -18.44 15.73 -8.44
CA LEU A 16 -18.23 14.32 -8.75
C LEU A 16 -18.90 13.37 -7.75
N ARG A 17 -19.55 13.88 -6.70
CA ARG A 17 -20.09 13.09 -5.57
C ARG A 17 -21.09 11.99 -5.93
N GLN A 18 -21.56 11.94 -7.18
CA GLN A 18 -22.44 10.89 -7.68
C GLN A 18 -21.69 9.59 -7.97
N ASP A 19 -20.36 9.66 -8.18
CA ASP A 19 -19.48 8.52 -8.37
C ASP A 19 -18.35 8.61 -7.33
N GLU A 20 -18.45 7.77 -6.29
CA GLU A 20 -17.49 7.75 -5.18
C GLU A 20 -16.09 7.37 -5.64
N ASN A 21 -15.94 6.49 -6.64
CA ASN A 21 -14.64 6.06 -7.15
C ASN A 21 -13.95 7.21 -7.89
N ILE A 22 -14.66 7.85 -8.82
CA ILE A 22 -14.12 9.01 -9.57
C ILE A 22 -13.78 10.14 -8.61
N THR A 23 -14.67 10.43 -7.66
CA THR A 23 -14.45 11.46 -6.64
C THR A 23 -13.17 11.20 -5.85
N THR A 24 -12.98 9.98 -5.37
CA THR A 24 -11.79 9.59 -4.62
C THR A 24 -10.53 9.67 -5.47
N ILE A 25 -10.54 9.11 -6.68
CA ILE A 25 -9.38 9.14 -7.59
C ILE A 25 -8.97 10.59 -7.90
N VAL A 26 -9.92 11.45 -8.25
CA VAL A 26 -9.64 12.84 -8.64
C VAL A 26 -9.16 13.67 -7.45
N THR A 27 -9.82 13.56 -6.29
CA THR A 27 -9.44 14.36 -5.11
C THR A 27 -8.13 13.90 -4.49
N MET A 28 -7.89 12.59 -4.40
CA MET A 28 -6.62 12.05 -3.88
C MET A 28 -5.49 12.23 -4.90
N GLY A 29 -5.76 12.06 -6.19
CA GLY A 29 -4.80 12.37 -7.26
C GLY A 29 -4.35 13.84 -7.23
N LEU A 30 -5.30 14.77 -7.01
CA LEU A 30 -4.98 16.19 -6.83
C LEU A 30 -4.10 16.42 -5.59
N LEU A 31 -4.40 15.76 -4.46
CA LEU A 31 -3.58 15.85 -3.25
C LEU A 31 -2.14 15.37 -3.52
N PHE A 32 -2.00 14.27 -4.26
CA PHE A 32 -0.69 13.75 -4.64
C PHE A 32 0.06 14.70 -5.59
N VAL A 33 -0.60 15.30 -6.57
CA VAL A 33 0.03 16.32 -7.44
C VAL A 33 0.50 17.52 -6.64
N ILE A 34 -0.32 18.03 -5.71
CA ILE A 34 0.08 19.12 -4.80
C ILE A 34 1.29 18.69 -3.95
N PHE A 35 1.32 17.44 -3.47
CA PHE A 35 2.47 16.91 -2.74
C PHE A 35 3.74 16.89 -3.61
N LEU A 36 3.66 16.40 -4.84
CA LEU A 36 4.80 16.37 -5.76
C LEU A 36 5.37 17.76 -6.07
N VAL A 37 4.51 18.77 -6.17
CA VAL A 37 4.92 20.18 -6.35
C VAL A 37 5.52 20.76 -5.08
N TYR A 38 4.95 20.43 -3.92
CA TYR A 38 5.41 20.92 -2.63
C TYR A 38 6.74 20.30 -2.17
N LEU A 39 6.97 19.03 -2.48
CA LEU A 39 8.12 18.27 -2.00
C LEU A 39 9.49 18.91 -2.38
N PRO A 40 9.73 19.35 -3.63
CA PRO A 40 10.96 20.08 -3.98
C PRO A 40 11.17 21.38 -3.18
N PHE A 41 10.08 22.11 -2.95
CA PHE A 41 10.12 23.33 -2.15
C PHE A 41 10.50 23.01 -0.69
N TRP A 42 9.86 22.02 -0.08
CA TRP A 42 10.16 21.53 1.26
C TRP A 42 11.64 21.16 1.40
N VAL A 43 12.14 20.28 0.55
CA VAL A 43 13.53 19.80 0.58
C VAL A 43 14.55 20.93 0.45
N LYS A 44 14.27 21.92 -0.40
CA LYS A 44 15.12 23.08 -0.58
C LYS A 44 15.11 23.99 0.65
N GLN A 45 13.94 24.28 1.21
CA GLN A 45 13.79 25.24 2.31
C GLN A 45 14.24 24.68 3.67
N VAL A 46 13.92 23.41 3.92
CA VAL A 46 14.18 22.78 5.22
C VAL A 46 15.57 22.13 5.28
N HIS A 47 16.00 21.51 4.17
CA HIS A 47 17.24 20.74 4.16
C HIS A 47 18.35 21.32 3.27
N GLY A 48 18.07 22.37 2.49
CA GLY A 48 19.05 22.96 1.58
C GLY A 48 19.45 22.07 0.40
N LEU A 49 18.71 20.96 0.13
CA LEU A 49 19.04 19.96 -0.86
C LEU A 49 18.37 20.26 -2.21
N ARG A 50 18.99 19.75 -3.31
CA ARG A 50 18.51 20.01 -4.69
C ARG A 50 17.86 18.81 -5.37
N LYS A 51 17.89 17.60 -4.77
CA LYS A 51 17.40 16.37 -5.40
C LYS A 51 16.29 15.73 -4.54
N PRO A 52 15.07 16.30 -4.55
CA PRO A 52 14.01 15.91 -3.62
C PRO A 52 13.62 14.43 -3.72
N PHE A 53 13.39 13.92 -4.94
CA PHE A 53 12.91 12.55 -5.12
C PHE A 53 13.96 11.50 -4.77
N SER A 54 15.22 11.71 -5.18
CA SER A 54 16.30 10.79 -4.85
C SER A 54 16.67 10.82 -3.36
N GLN A 55 16.47 11.96 -2.68
CA GLN A 55 16.63 12.06 -1.22
C GLN A 55 15.69 11.08 -0.50
N TYR A 56 14.47 10.98 -0.96
CA TYR A 56 13.46 10.12 -0.37
C TYR A 56 13.40 8.70 -0.99
N GLY A 57 14.46 8.27 -1.68
CA GLY A 57 14.63 6.91 -2.17
C GLY A 57 14.02 6.63 -3.54
N LEU A 58 13.38 7.61 -4.20
CA LEU A 58 12.92 7.48 -5.58
C LEU A 58 14.07 7.80 -6.53
N VAL A 59 14.94 6.81 -6.75
CA VAL A 59 16.15 6.95 -7.56
C VAL A 59 15.99 6.35 -8.95
N TRP A 60 16.52 7.05 -9.97
CA TRP A 60 16.49 6.59 -11.35
C TRP A 60 17.72 5.72 -11.65
N GLN A 61 17.72 4.48 -11.15
CA GLN A 61 18.81 3.51 -11.28
C GLN A 61 18.26 2.15 -11.67
N LYS A 62 19.02 1.37 -12.46
CA LYS A 62 18.63 0.02 -12.88
C LYS A 62 18.27 -0.89 -11.68
N ILE A 63 19.04 -0.80 -10.60
CA ILE A 63 18.79 -1.60 -9.40
C ILE A 63 17.41 -1.30 -8.79
N ASN A 64 16.99 -0.04 -8.75
CA ASN A 64 15.67 0.33 -8.22
C ASN A 64 14.53 -0.23 -9.09
N GLY A 65 14.70 -0.27 -10.41
CA GLY A 65 13.76 -0.93 -11.34
C GLY A 65 13.69 -2.45 -11.14
N ILE A 66 14.84 -3.11 -10.92
CA ILE A 66 14.88 -4.54 -10.60
C ILE A 66 14.17 -4.81 -9.27
N GLU A 67 14.43 -4.00 -8.23
CA GLU A 67 13.78 -4.10 -6.94
C GLU A 67 12.26 -3.90 -7.02
N LEU A 68 11.81 -2.96 -7.87
CA LEU A 68 10.38 -2.75 -8.15
C LEU A 68 9.75 -4.00 -8.76
N LEU A 69 10.36 -4.58 -9.80
CA LEU A 69 9.83 -5.80 -10.43
C LEU A 69 9.83 -6.99 -9.47
N GLN A 70 10.88 -7.15 -8.66
CA GLN A 70 10.94 -8.20 -7.63
C GLN A 70 9.84 -8.02 -6.58
N GLY A 71 9.62 -6.78 -6.11
CA GLY A 71 8.55 -6.46 -5.18
C GLY A 71 7.18 -6.75 -5.78
N LEU A 72 6.95 -6.30 -7.02
CA LEU A 72 5.70 -6.50 -7.74
C LEU A 72 5.36 -7.99 -7.90
N ALA A 73 6.33 -8.78 -8.36
CA ALA A 73 6.16 -10.23 -8.48
C ALA A 73 5.88 -10.88 -7.11
N LEU A 74 6.63 -10.48 -6.07
CA LEU A 74 6.44 -11.01 -4.73
C LEU A 74 5.06 -10.70 -4.17
N GLY A 75 4.60 -9.44 -4.25
CA GLY A 75 3.28 -9.03 -3.77
C GLY A 75 2.14 -9.71 -4.53
N PHE A 76 2.26 -9.76 -5.86
CA PHE A 76 1.29 -10.43 -6.72
C PHE A 76 1.19 -11.93 -6.40
N CYS A 77 2.32 -12.64 -6.40
CA CYS A 77 2.35 -14.07 -6.10
C CYS A 77 1.90 -14.37 -4.65
N PHE A 78 2.21 -13.49 -3.71
CA PHE A 78 1.76 -13.63 -2.33
C PHE A 78 0.22 -13.58 -2.24
N THR A 79 -0.43 -12.59 -2.86
CA THR A 79 -1.90 -12.46 -2.86
C THR A 79 -2.55 -13.68 -3.51
N TRP A 80 -2.04 -14.11 -4.67
CA TRP A 80 -2.56 -15.29 -5.36
C TRP A 80 -2.35 -16.56 -4.55
N GLY A 81 -1.17 -16.74 -3.96
CA GLY A 81 -0.87 -17.87 -3.08
C GLY A 81 -1.80 -17.94 -1.87
N LEU A 82 -2.07 -16.79 -1.23
CA LEU A 82 -2.99 -16.72 -0.10
C LEU A 82 -4.40 -17.18 -0.51
N LEU A 83 -4.95 -16.63 -1.59
CA LEU A 83 -6.31 -16.94 -2.04
C LEU A 83 -6.43 -18.39 -2.55
N ILE A 84 -5.38 -18.94 -3.17
CA ILE A 84 -5.32 -20.36 -3.53
C ILE A 84 -5.33 -21.24 -2.28
N ILE A 85 -4.58 -20.87 -1.23
CA ILE A 85 -4.59 -21.60 0.05
C ILE A 85 -5.99 -21.54 0.68
N GLU A 86 -6.61 -20.38 0.73
CA GLU A 86 -7.98 -20.24 1.25
C GLU A 86 -9.00 -21.09 0.46
N HIS A 87 -8.84 -21.17 -0.87
CA HIS A 87 -9.65 -22.07 -1.70
C HIS A 87 -9.44 -23.56 -1.36
N LEU A 88 -8.18 -23.98 -1.23
CA LEU A 88 -7.85 -25.37 -0.87
C LEU A 88 -8.33 -25.76 0.54
N LEU A 89 -8.43 -24.78 1.44
CA LEU A 89 -9.00 -24.96 2.78
C LEU A 89 -10.55 -24.93 2.78
N GLY A 90 -11.20 -24.74 1.63
CA GLY A 90 -12.65 -24.68 1.52
C GLY A 90 -13.27 -23.40 2.10
N LEU A 91 -12.52 -22.28 2.17
CA LEU A 91 -13.00 -21.01 2.70
C LEU A 91 -13.66 -20.13 1.64
N LEU A 92 -13.29 -20.35 0.37
CA LEU A 92 -13.82 -19.64 -0.80
C LEU A 92 -13.83 -20.55 -2.04
N THR A 93 -14.61 -20.14 -3.04
CA THR A 93 -14.59 -20.76 -4.37
C THR A 93 -13.95 -19.79 -5.37
N ILE A 94 -13.01 -20.30 -6.19
CA ILE A 94 -12.48 -19.55 -7.32
C ILE A 94 -13.42 -19.74 -8.51
N LEU A 95 -13.92 -18.64 -9.05
CA LEU A 95 -14.85 -18.61 -10.17
C LEU A 95 -14.10 -18.55 -11.52
N PRO A 96 -14.70 -19.03 -12.60
CA PRO A 96 -14.10 -18.91 -13.93
C PRO A 96 -13.98 -17.43 -14.32
N PRO A 97 -12.87 -17.06 -15.02
CA PRO A 97 -12.66 -15.68 -15.42
C PRO A 97 -13.71 -15.22 -16.44
N SER A 98 -14.18 -13.99 -16.27
CA SER A 98 -15.04 -13.32 -17.24
C SER A 98 -14.25 -12.90 -18.50
N THR A 99 -14.95 -12.61 -19.59
CA THR A 99 -14.33 -12.08 -20.82
C THR A 99 -13.64 -10.73 -20.63
N THR A 100 -13.95 -10.04 -19.54
CA THR A 100 -13.37 -8.72 -19.18
C THR A 100 -12.15 -8.83 -18.27
N ILE A 101 -11.67 -10.03 -17.95
CA ILE A 101 -10.57 -10.23 -16.98
C ILE A 101 -9.28 -9.48 -17.37
N ILE A 102 -8.98 -9.41 -18.67
CA ILE A 102 -7.79 -8.67 -19.16
C ILE A 102 -7.92 -7.18 -18.82
N ARG A 103 -9.11 -6.61 -18.94
CA ARG A 103 -9.37 -5.23 -18.55
C ARG A 103 -9.10 -5.03 -17.06
N PHE A 104 -9.64 -5.90 -16.20
CA PHE A 104 -9.41 -5.82 -14.74
C PHE A 104 -7.94 -6.02 -14.36
N ALA A 105 -7.21 -6.87 -15.10
CA ALA A 105 -5.79 -7.04 -14.90
C ALA A 105 -5.00 -5.75 -15.22
N LEU A 106 -5.33 -5.06 -16.29
CA LEU A 106 -4.70 -3.79 -16.67
C LEU A 106 -5.08 -2.64 -15.72
N GLU A 107 -6.37 -2.51 -15.40
CA GLU A 107 -6.86 -1.52 -14.43
C GLU A 107 -6.22 -1.72 -13.06
N GLY A 108 -6.16 -2.96 -12.58
CA GLY A 108 -5.53 -3.31 -11.31
C GLY A 108 -4.03 -3.04 -11.28
N ALA A 109 -3.31 -3.27 -12.38
CA ALA A 109 -1.89 -2.95 -12.48
C ALA A 109 -1.65 -1.43 -12.40
N LEU A 110 -2.43 -0.64 -13.13
CA LEU A 110 -2.34 0.83 -13.12
C LEU A 110 -2.72 1.39 -11.75
N THR A 111 -3.83 0.94 -11.18
CA THR A 111 -4.29 1.36 -9.86
C THR A 111 -3.29 0.97 -8.77
N GLY A 112 -2.85 -0.29 -8.76
CA GLY A 112 -1.91 -0.80 -7.76
C GLY A 112 -0.58 -0.06 -7.79
N LEU A 113 0.00 0.14 -8.97
CA LEU A 113 1.26 0.88 -9.10
C LEU A 113 1.10 2.38 -8.80
N GLY A 114 -0.02 3.00 -9.22
CA GLY A 114 -0.30 4.41 -8.96
C GLY A 114 -0.47 4.70 -7.47
N VAL A 115 -1.31 3.91 -6.78
CA VAL A 115 -1.53 4.01 -5.33
C VAL A 115 -0.22 3.74 -4.58
N ALA A 116 0.48 2.65 -4.92
CA ALA A 116 1.73 2.30 -4.27
C ALA A 116 2.82 3.38 -4.45
N LEU A 117 2.95 3.97 -5.64
CA LEU A 117 3.88 5.07 -5.87
C LEU A 117 3.54 6.28 -4.97
N ALA A 118 2.27 6.66 -4.92
CA ALA A 118 1.82 7.80 -4.13
C ALA A 118 2.04 7.56 -2.64
N GLU A 119 1.58 6.44 -2.13
CA GLU A 119 1.65 6.14 -0.70
C GLU A 119 3.08 5.85 -0.24
N GLU A 120 3.88 5.08 -1.00
CA GLU A 120 5.24 4.79 -0.59
C GLU A 120 6.14 6.04 -0.64
N LEU A 121 5.91 6.96 -1.58
CA LEU A 121 6.65 8.22 -1.58
C LEU A 121 6.29 9.11 -0.37
N VAL A 122 5.03 9.11 0.04
CA VAL A 122 4.59 9.84 1.25
C VAL A 122 5.10 9.16 2.52
N PHE A 123 4.78 7.87 2.72
CA PHE A 123 5.02 7.19 4.00
C PHE A 123 6.45 6.70 4.15
N ARG A 124 7.03 6.04 3.11
CA ARG A 124 8.39 5.48 3.16
C ARG A 124 9.43 6.39 2.54
N GLY A 125 9.00 7.33 1.68
CA GLY A 125 9.85 8.42 1.26
C GLY A 125 9.92 9.50 2.35
N TRP A 126 8.98 10.42 2.30
CA TRP A 126 9.02 11.66 3.07
C TRP A 126 8.88 11.45 4.59
N ILE A 127 7.79 10.86 5.07
CA ILE A 127 7.54 10.71 6.52
C ILE A 127 8.65 9.88 7.18
N TYR A 128 9.04 8.77 6.57
CA TYR A 128 10.11 7.91 7.09
C TYR A 128 11.42 8.70 7.25
N ASP A 129 11.88 9.37 6.20
CA ASP A 129 13.17 10.06 6.21
C ASP A 129 13.17 11.29 7.15
N GLU A 130 12.03 12.00 7.28
CA GLU A 130 11.91 13.08 8.26
C GLU A 130 11.99 12.54 9.70
N LEU A 131 11.32 11.44 9.99
CA LEU A 131 11.37 10.82 11.32
C LEU A 131 12.75 10.20 11.62
N GLU A 132 13.43 9.63 10.63
CA GLU A 132 14.74 8.99 10.82
C GLU A 132 15.84 9.98 11.23
N ARG A 133 15.62 11.29 11.03
CA ARG A 133 16.57 12.35 11.46
C ARG A 133 16.62 12.53 12.97
N ASP A 134 15.47 12.37 13.64
CA ASP A 134 15.31 12.75 15.04
C ASP A 134 15.00 11.59 15.97
N TYR A 135 14.58 10.43 15.41
CA TYR A 135 14.08 9.31 16.20
C TYR A 135 14.85 8.00 15.96
N SER A 136 14.77 7.12 16.96
CA SER A 136 15.39 5.79 16.88
C SER A 136 14.78 4.93 15.75
N PRO A 137 15.54 3.99 15.16
CA PRO A 137 15.03 3.10 14.13
C PRO A 137 13.77 2.31 14.53
N ALA A 138 13.62 1.99 15.82
CA ALA A 138 12.42 1.33 16.34
C ALA A 138 11.23 2.28 16.37
N THR A 139 11.41 3.52 16.83
CA THR A 139 10.37 4.56 16.84
C THR A 139 9.88 4.82 15.41
N VAL A 140 10.80 5.01 14.46
CA VAL A 140 10.47 5.24 13.04
C VAL A 140 9.66 4.08 12.47
N LEU A 141 10.04 2.83 12.77
CA LEU A 141 9.34 1.65 12.30
C LEU A 141 7.87 1.64 12.74
N TRP A 142 7.64 1.79 14.05
CA TRP A 142 6.29 1.76 14.61
C TRP A 142 5.45 2.98 14.22
N SER A 143 6.06 4.16 14.20
CA SER A 143 5.38 5.40 13.76
C SER A 143 4.95 5.31 12.30
N CYS A 144 5.82 4.88 11.39
CA CYS A 144 5.46 4.73 9.98
C CYS A 144 4.38 3.66 9.77
N GLY A 145 4.45 2.52 10.49
CA GLY A 145 3.42 1.48 10.43
C GLY A 145 2.08 1.97 10.95
N GLY A 146 2.07 2.64 12.11
CA GLY A 146 0.87 3.18 12.74
C GLY A 146 0.23 4.33 11.94
N LEU A 147 1.03 5.30 11.46
CA LEU A 147 0.54 6.41 10.64
C LEU A 147 -0.07 5.91 9.32
N PHE A 148 0.56 4.90 8.69
CA PHE A 148 0.01 4.27 7.50
C PHE A 148 -1.35 3.65 7.77
N ALA A 149 -1.49 2.88 8.85
CA ALA A 149 -2.75 2.27 9.23
C ALA A 149 -3.82 3.31 9.57
N ILE A 150 -3.49 4.33 10.38
CA ILE A 150 -4.42 5.38 10.78
C ILE A 150 -4.92 6.17 9.56
N ALA A 151 -4.06 6.46 8.58
CA ALA A 151 -4.46 7.18 7.37
C ALA A 151 -5.57 6.46 6.59
N HIS A 152 -5.62 5.12 6.63
CA HIS A 152 -6.68 4.31 6.01
C HIS A 152 -8.01 4.33 6.78
N PHE A 153 -8.02 4.92 7.97
CA PHE A 153 -9.21 5.10 8.80
C PHE A 153 -9.79 6.52 8.75
N LEU A 154 -9.31 7.38 7.86
CA LEU A 154 -9.90 8.70 7.60
C LEU A 154 -11.17 8.57 6.76
N LYS A 155 -12.25 8.04 7.37
CA LYS A 155 -13.54 7.72 6.77
C LYS A 155 -14.67 7.88 7.81
N PRO A 156 -15.96 7.80 7.43
CA PRO A 156 -17.06 7.94 8.37
C PRO A 156 -16.94 7.00 9.57
N LEU A 157 -17.34 7.47 10.78
CA LEU A 157 -17.14 6.76 12.04
C LEU A 157 -17.70 5.33 12.03
N MET A 158 -18.87 5.12 11.44
CA MET A 158 -19.47 3.78 11.35
C MET A 158 -18.61 2.81 10.53
N GLU A 159 -18.02 3.30 9.44
CA GLU A 159 -17.08 2.54 8.61
C GLU A 159 -15.76 2.26 9.33
N MET A 160 -15.27 3.22 10.14
CA MET A 160 -14.10 3.01 10.98
C MET A 160 -14.33 1.87 11.98
N ILE A 161 -15.47 1.88 12.67
CA ILE A 161 -15.83 0.85 13.66
C ILE A 161 -15.97 -0.51 12.97
N ARG A 162 -16.70 -0.58 11.85
CA ARG A 162 -16.96 -1.81 11.11
C ARG A 162 -15.67 -2.47 10.60
N THR A 163 -14.73 -1.67 10.13
CA THR A 163 -13.48 -2.15 9.54
C THR A 163 -12.29 -2.14 10.52
N LEU A 164 -12.53 -1.90 11.81
CA LEU A 164 -11.49 -1.90 12.84
C LEU A 164 -10.61 -3.17 12.86
N PRO A 165 -11.12 -4.38 12.57
CA PRO A 165 -10.30 -5.59 12.46
C PRO A 165 -9.18 -5.51 11.39
N VAL A 166 -9.27 -4.59 10.41
CA VAL A 166 -8.23 -4.38 9.38
C VAL A 166 -7.02 -3.61 9.92
N LEU A 167 -7.16 -2.87 11.03
CA LEU A 167 -6.09 -2.01 11.58
C LEU A 167 -4.78 -2.75 11.89
N PRO A 168 -4.79 -3.93 12.54
CA PRO A 168 -3.57 -4.71 12.80
C PRO A 168 -2.87 -5.13 11.51
N GLY A 169 -3.63 -5.57 10.49
CA GLY A 169 -3.07 -5.95 9.19
C GLY A 169 -2.43 -4.77 8.46
N LEU A 170 -3.08 -3.61 8.45
CA LEU A 170 -2.51 -2.38 7.88
C LEU A 170 -1.24 -1.93 8.61
N THR A 171 -1.21 -2.05 9.95
CA THR A 171 -0.01 -1.74 10.72
C THR A 171 1.14 -2.69 10.37
N LEU A 172 0.85 -3.99 10.30
CA LEU A 172 1.83 -5.02 9.93
C LEU A 172 2.31 -4.85 8.48
N LEU A 173 1.42 -4.51 7.54
CA LEU A 173 1.79 -4.15 6.17
C LEU A 173 2.69 -2.91 6.17
N GLY A 174 2.32 -1.90 6.94
CA GLY A 174 3.11 -0.69 7.11
C GLY A 174 4.54 -0.97 7.56
N ILE A 175 4.72 -1.82 8.55
CA ILE A 175 6.00 -2.28 9.07
C ILE A 175 6.77 -3.10 8.01
N THR A 176 6.09 -4.00 7.30
CA THR A 176 6.66 -4.83 6.24
C THR A 176 7.29 -3.98 5.13
N LEU A 177 6.61 -2.92 4.72
CA LEU A 177 7.09 -2.01 3.68
C LEU A 177 8.27 -1.13 4.16
N VAL A 178 8.34 -0.80 5.47
CA VAL A 178 9.54 -0.17 6.06
C VAL A 178 10.74 -1.13 5.98
N TRP A 179 10.56 -2.41 6.32
CA TRP A 179 11.64 -3.40 6.19
C TRP A 179 12.03 -3.63 4.73
N ALA A 180 11.10 -3.59 3.79
CA ALA A 180 11.41 -3.67 2.36
C ALA A 180 12.30 -2.49 1.91
N LYS A 181 12.02 -1.24 2.35
CA LYS A 181 12.86 -0.07 2.09
C LYS A 181 14.26 -0.25 2.69
N ARG A 182 14.34 -0.63 3.96
CA ARG A 182 15.62 -0.84 4.66
C ARG A 182 16.47 -1.91 3.98
N GLY A 183 15.86 -3.01 3.53
CA GLY A 183 16.51 -4.07 2.76
C GLY A 183 17.01 -3.65 1.38
N CYS A 184 16.62 -2.47 0.90
CA CYS A 184 17.06 -1.88 -0.37
C CYS A 184 17.92 -0.61 -0.17
N ARG A 185 18.58 -0.46 1.00
CA ARG A 185 19.44 0.70 1.31
C ARG A 185 18.71 2.03 1.10
N GLY A 186 17.44 2.12 1.53
CA GLY A 186 16.63 3.33 1.46
C GLY A 186 15.90 3.56 0.13
N ARG A 187 16.10 2.73 -0.90
CA ARG A 187 15.39 2.87 -2.18
C ARG A 187 13.93 2.42 -2.08
N LEU A 188 13.07 3.05 -2.89
CA LEU A 188 11.62 2.80 -2.89
C LEU A 188 11.15 1.74 -3.91
N GLY A 189 12.02 1.23 -4.78
CA GLY A 189 11.60 0.27 -5.81
C GLY A 189 10.88 -0.94 -5.22
N LYS A 190 11.50 -1.64 -4.28
CA LYS A 190 10.90 -2.84 -3.68
C LYS A 190 9.60 -2.56 -2.88
N PRO A 191 9.52 -1.56 -1.99
CA PRO A 191 8.26 -1.28 -1.31
C PRO A 191 7.15 -0.86 -2.27
N ILE A 192 7.43 -0.02 -3.30
CA ILE A 192 6.43 0.32 -4.33
C ILE A 192 5.96 -0.93 -5.07
N GLY A 193 6.90 -1.79 -5.50
CA GLY A 193 6.56 -3.03 -6.18
C GLY A 193 5.74 -3.97 -5.30
N LEU A 194 6.18 -4.20 -4.07
CA LEU A 194 5.50 -5.10 -3.14
C LEU A 194 4.08 -4.64 -2.85
N HIS A 195 3.91 -3.37 -2.49
CA HIS A 195 2.59 -2.77 -2.27
C HIS A 195 1.72 -2.86 -3.54
N GLY A 196 2.24 -2.40 -4.67
CA GLY A 196 1.52 -2.44 -5.95
C GLY A 196 1.14 -3.86 -6.38
N GLY A 197 1.99 -4.84 -6.13
CA GLY A 197 1.71 -6.25 -6.42
C GLY A 197 0.60 -6.85 -5.55
N LEU A 198 0.58 -6.50 -4.25
CA LEU A 198 -0.50 -6.89 -3.34
C LEU A 198 -1.84 -6.32 -3.80
N VAL A 199 -1.88 -5.02 -4.10
CA VAL A 199 -3.10 -4.33 -4.59
C VAL A 199 -3.53 -4.89 -5.94
N TRP A 200 -2.59 -5.09 -6.87
CA TRP A 200 -2.88 -5.64 -8.20
C TRP A 200 -3.49 -7.04 -8.12
N GLY A 201 -2.86 -7.94 -7.37
CA GLY A 201 -3.36 -9.30 -7.17
C GLY A 201 -4.77 -9.31 -6.58
N TYR A 202 -4.98 -8.53 -5.52
CA TYR A 202 -6.28 -8.42 -4.87
C TYR A 202 -7.36 -7.80 -5.78
N TYR A 203 -7.01 -6.78 -6.57
CA TYR A 203 -7.93 -6.14 -7.51
C TYR A 203 -8.51 -7.13 -8.54
N ILE A 204 -7.65 -7.98 -9.12
CA ILE A 204 -8.08 -8.98 -10.10
C ILE A 204 -9.10 -9.95 -9.49
N PHE A 205 -8.86 -10.40 -8.26
CA PHE A 205 -9.77 -11.34 -7.61
C PHE A 205 -11.07 -10.68 -7.16
N ASN A 206 -10.98 -9.52 -6.50
CA ASN A 206 -12.13 -8.87 -5.88
C ASN A 206 -12.97 -8.11 -6.90
N VAL A 207 -12.38 -7.15 -7.63
CA VAL A 207 -13.09 -6.35 -8.65
C VAL A 207 -13.38 -7.17 -9.90
N GLY A 208 -12.47 -8.08 -10.26
CA GLY A 208 -12.67 -9.02 -11.36
C GLY A 208 -13.69 -10.13 -11.07
N GLY A 209 -14.19 -10.24 -9.84
CA GLY A 209 -15.22 -11.19 -9.44
C GLY A 209 -14.79 -12.65 -9.54
N LEU A 210 -13.51 -12.96 -9.28
CA LEU A 210 -12.96 -14.32 -9.39
C LEU A 210 -13.10 -15.14 -8.12
N ILE A 211 -13.58 -14.56 -7.01
CA ILE A 211 -13.74 -15.27 -5.74
C ILE A 211 -15.12 -15.07 -5.17
N GLN A 212 -15.59 -16.11 -4.51
CA GLN A 212 -16.82 -16.09 -3.70
C GLN A 212 -16.51 -16.76 -2.37
N TYR A 213 -16.55 -16.00 -1.28
CA TYR A 213 -16.44 -16.55 0.07
C TYR A 213 -17.69 -17.35 0.42
N HIS A 214 -17.52 -18.41 1.20
CA HIS A 214 -18.64 -19.22 1.66
C HIS A 214 -19.34 -18.54 2.86
N ASP A 215 -20.66 -18.52 2.87
CA ASP A 215 -21.48 -17.83 3.87
C ASP A 215 -21.34 -18.39 5.30
N ASP A 216 -20.92 -19.66 5.42
CA ASP A 216 -20.67 -20.35 6.69
C ASP A 216 -19.29 -20.07 7.28
N VAL A 217 -18.42 -19.38 6.53
CA VAL A 217 -17.07 -19.00 6.99
C VAL A 217 -17.10 -17.66 7.70
N SER A 218 -16.59 -17.64 8.93
CA SER A 218 -16.53 -16.42 9.71
C SER A 218 -15.63 -15.36 9.07
N PRO A 219 -16.08 -14.09 8.98
CA PRO A 219 -15.24 -12.97 8.51
C PRO A 219 -13.94 -12.76 9.31
N TRP A 220 -13.83 -13.30 10.52
CA TRP A 220 -12.58 -13.29 11.29
C TRP A 220 -11.49 -14.18 10.68
N ILE A 221 -11.86 -15.15 9.83
CA ILE A 221 -10.92 -16.05 9.18
C ILE A 221 -10.44 -15.43 7.86
N THR A 222 -11.36 -15.00 6.99
CA THR A 222 -11.07 -14.53 5.62
C THR A 222 -10.95 -13.01 5.51
N GLY A 223 -11.47 -12.29 6.49
CA GLY A 223 -11.45 -10.83 6.56
C GLY A 223 -12.82 -10.18 6.38
N VAL A 224 -13.00 -9.03 7.03
CA VAL A 224 -14.21 -8.21 6.88
C VAL A 224 -14.29 -7.72 5.44
N ASP A 225 -15.46 -7.91 4.81
CA ASP A 225 -15.71 -7.61 3.38
C ASP A 225 -14.75 -8.35 2.43
N GLY A 226 -14.26 -9.51 2.83
CA GLY A 226 -13.28 -10.25 2.05
C GLY A 226 -11.89 -9.59 1.98
N ASN A 227 -11.61 -8.61 2.86
CA ASN A 227 -10.30 -7.97 2.95
C ASN A 227 -9.35 -8.83 3.80
N PRO A 228 -8.33 -9.49 3.21
CA PRO A 228 -7.43 -10.39 3.94
C PRO A 228 -6.69 -9.71 5.11
N LEU A 229 -6.48 -8.39 5.05
CA LEU A 229 -5.83 -7.64 6.13
C LEU A 229 -6.64 -7.63 7.43
N GLY A 230 -7.94 -7.94 7.38
CA GLY A 230 -8.84 -8.05 8.55
C GLY A 230 -9.12 -9.49 8.97
N GLY A 231 -8.49 -10.50 8.35
CA GLY A 231 -8.70 -11.92 8.59
C GLY A 231 -7.47 -12.64 9.09
N LEU A 232 -7.70 -13.75 9.81
CA LEU A 232 -6.61 -14.56 10.38
C LEU A 232 -5.67 -15.12 9.29
N CYS A 233 -6.21 -15.61 8.18
CA CYS A 233 -5.41 -16.14 7.07
C CYS A 233 -4.48 -15.07 6.50
N GLY A 234 -5.00 -13.87 6.23
CA GLY A 234 -4.22 -12.75 5.74
C GLY A 234 -3.16 -12.28 6.73
N ILE A 235 -3.48 -12.20 8.03
CA ILE A 235 -2.53 -11.82 9.09
C ILE A 235 -1.38 -12.85 9.20
N ILE A 236 -1.69 -14.15 9.17
CA ILE A 236 -0.65 -15.20 9.20
C ILE A 236 0.25 -15.08 7.96
N GLY A 237 -0.35 -15.01 6.77
CA GLY A 237 0.42 -14.85 5.54
C GLY A 237 1.29 -13.59 5.57
N LEU A 238 0.71 -12.44 5.96
CA LEU A 238 1.44 -11.18 6.04
C LEU A 238 2.56 -11.21 7.09
N THR A 239 2.39 -11.98 8.18
CA THR A 239 3.46 -12.19 9.17
C THR A 239 4.66 -12.92 8.57
N LEU A 240 4.42 -13.92 7.71
CA LEU A 240 5.49 -14.59 6.96
C LEU A 240 6.19 -13.64 5.99
N LEU A 241 5.43 -12.82 5.26
CA LEU A 241 5.98 -11.80 4.36
C LEU A 241 6.81 -10.76 5.12
N ALA A 242 6.31 -10.31 6.27
CA ALA A 242 6.98 -9.41 7.19
C ALA A 242 8.32 -9.99 7.67
N TRP A 243 8.32 -11.26 8.06
CA TRP A 243 9.53 -11.97 8.47
C TRP A 243 10.56 -12.07 7.33
N LEU A 244 10.14 -12.32 6.09
CA LEU A 244 11.02 -12.33 4.93
C LEU A 244 11.67 -10.95 4.71
N MET A 245 10.89 -9.87 4.80
CA MET A 245 11.42 -8.50 4.65
C MET A 245 12.37 -8.13 5.81
N TRP A 246 12.02 -8.49 7.02
CA TRP A 246 12.89 -8.31 8.18
C TRP A 246 14.22 -9.05 8.05
N ARG A 247 14.23 -10.31 7.56
CA ARG A 247 15.47 -11.04 7.28
C ARG A 247 16.30 -10.37 6.18
N SER A 248 15.65 -9.93 5.11
CA SER A 248 16.30 -9.24 4.00
C SER A 248 17.06 -7.99 4.46
N GLN A 249 16.45 -7.17 5.33
CA GLN A 249 17.12 -5.97 5.85
C GLN A 249 18.35 -6.29 6.72
N LYS A 250 18.29 -7.35 7.54
CA LYS A 250 19.43 -7.74 8.37
C LYS A 250 20.65 -8.12 7.55
N ASN A 251 20.45 -8.82 6.44
CA ASN A 251 21.55 -9.21 5.56
C ASN A 251 22.23 -8.00 4.90
N VAL A 252 21.51 -6.90 4.70
CA VAL A 252 22.09 -5.65 4.16
C VAL A 252 22.85 -4.87 5.24
N ALA A 253 22.38 -4.89 6.49
CA ALA A 253 23.03 -4.20 7.60
C ALA A 253 24.37 -4.83 8.03
N THR A 254 24.64 -6.08 7.63
CA THR A 254 25.87 -6.83 7.92
C THR A 254 26.91 -6.77 6.81
N GLN A 255 26.60 -6.12 5.68
CA GLN A 255 27.50 -5.84 4.55
C GLN A 255 27.97 -4.38 4.55
#